data_7c46933d315c17350978c67bf96c3ae5
#
_entry.id   7c46933d315c17350978c67bf96c3ae5
#
_cell.length_a   1.000
_cell.length_b   1.000
_cell.length_c   1.000
_cell.angle_alpha   90.00
_cell.angle_beta   90.00
_cell.angle_gamma   90.00
#
_symmetry.space_group_name_H-M   'P 1'
#
loop_
_entity.id
_entity.type
_entity.pdbx_description
1 polymer ?
#
loop_
_entity_poly.entity_id
_entity_poly.type
_entity_poly.pdbx_seq_one_letter_code
_entity_poly.pdbx_strand_id
1 'polypeptide(L)'
;QIVSAMNLSDADIPTLAQAAVVVEDVPNIAANSDAQTALFHLHNLMRMNQHPLLMTGTGTPNHWGLNLPDLQSRIDAAGVATLEAPDDTLLGAVIAKQFSDRQLMPRPDVIPFLVLRIDRSFAAAREVVCAMDGHSLARHKPLTRALASQVLDNLG
;
A
#
# COMPACT_ATOMS: atom_id res chain seq x y z
N GLN A 1 -12.38 -11.10 -4.34
CA GLN A 1 -11.17 -11.81 -3.91
C GLN A 1 -9.95 -10.89 -4.06
N ILE A 2 -8.94 -11.07 -3.19
CA ILE A 2 -7.68 -10.31 -3.28
C ILE A 2 -6.56 -11.34 -3.45
N VAL A 3 -5.66 -11.10 -4.41
CA VAL A 3 -4.51 -11.97 -4.72
C VAL A 3 -3.29 -11.11 -5.03
N SER A 4 -2.10 -11.53 -4.56
CA SER A 4 -0.85 -10.91 -4.99
C SER A 4 -0.51 -11.32 -6.43
N ALA A 5 -0.01 -10.38 -7.24
CA ALA A 5 0.43 -10.67 -8.61
C ALA A 5 1.48 -11.80 -8.66
N MET A 6 2.36 -11.88 -7.66
CA MET A 6 3.39 -12.92 -7.56
C MET A 6 2.82 -14.35 -7.45
N ASN A 7 1.59 -14.51 -6.98
CA ASN A 7 0.95 -15.82 -6.78
C ASN A 7 0.09 -16.25 -7.97
N LEU A 8 0.02 -15.44 -9.03
CA LEU A 8 -0.86 -15.72 -10.17
C LEU A 8 -0.41 -16.92 -11.01
N SER A 9 0.90 -17.21 -11.07
CA SER A 9 1.43 -18.37 -11.78
C SER A 9 0.88 -19.71 -11.25
N ASP A 10 0.57 -19.76 -9.95
CA ASP A 10 0.09 -20.98 -9.27
C ASP A 10 -1.42 -20.95 -9.01
N ALA A 11 -2.11 -19.87 -9.41
CA ALA A 11 -3.52 -19.67 -9.13
C ALA A 11 -4.43 -20.38 -10.14
N ASP A 12 -5.58 -20.84 -9.67
CA ASP A 12 -6.68 -21.31 -10.53
C ASP A 12 -7.41 -20.10 -11.14
N ILE A 13 -6.91 -19.64 -12.29
CA ILE A 13 -7.40 -18.45 -12.98
C ILE A 13 -8.91 -18.55 -13.35
N PRO A 14 -9.41 -19.69 -13.85
CA PRO A 14 -10.86 -19.86 -14.09
C PRO A 14 -11.72 -19.66 -12.83
N THR A 15 -11.29 -20.17 -11.68
CA THR A 15 -12.02 -20.00 -10.42
C THR A 15 -11.95 -18.55 -9.91
N LEU A 16 -10.78 -17.90 -10.02
CA LEU A 16 -10.65 -16.48 -9.67
C LEU A 16 -11.58 -15.60 -10.50
N ALA A 17 -11.71 -15.89 -11.78
CA ALA A 17 -12.51 -15.08 -12.71
C ALA A 17 -14.04 -15.20 -12.53
N GLN A 18 -14.54 -15.93 -11.54
CA GLN A 18 -15.97 -16.07 -11.25
C GLN A 18 -16.56 -14.95 -10.38
N ALA A 19 -15.74 -14.05 -9.85
CA ALA A 19 -16.16 -12.93 -9.01
C ALA A 19 -15.22 -11.73 -9.21
N ALA A 20 -15.54 -10.59 -8.57
CA ALA A 20 -14.65 -9.43 -8.53
C ALA A 20 -13.28 -9.79 -7.95
N VAL A 21 -12.20 -9.36 -8.60
CA VAL A 21 -10.81 -9.64 -8.21
C VAL A 21 -10.01 -8.35 -8.06
N VAL A 22 -9.19 -8.32 -7.02
CA VAL A 22 -8.11 -7.35 -6.84
C VAL A 22 -6.77 -8.09 -6.99
N VAL A 23 -5.93 -7.63 -7.91
CA VAL A 23 -4.55 -8.09 -8.06
C VAL A 23 -3.62 -7.02 -7.52
N GLU A 24 -2.91 -7.35 -6.44
CA GLU A 24 -2.01 -6.41 -5.76
C GLU A 24 -0.57 -6.53 -6.28
N ASP A 25 0.11 -5.38 -6.30
CA ASP A 25 1.55 -5.25 -6.57
C ASP A 25 1.97 -5.80 -7.95
N VAL A 26 1.22 -5.44 -8.99
CA VAL A 26 1.49 -5.87 -10.37
C VAL A 26 2.93 -5.58 -10.84
N PRO A 27 3.60 -4.46 -10.48
CA PRO A 27 5.00 -4.24 -10.87
C PRO A 27 5.96 -5.35 -10.43
N ASN A 28 5.64 -6.11 -9.38
CA ASN A 28 6.51 -7.17 -8.86
C ASN A 28 6.66 -8.36 -9.82
N ILE A 29 5.77 -8.48 -10.82
CA ILE A 29 5.88 -9.54 -11.84
C ILE A 29 6.57 -9.09 -13.13
N ALA A 30 7.22 -7.93 -13.16
CA ALA A 30 7.92 -7.41 -14.34
C ALA A 30 8.91 -8.42 -14.96
N ALA A 31 9.62 -9.19 -14.14
CA ALA A 31 10.55 -10.22 -14.56
C ALA A 31 9.95 -11.63 -14.63
N ASN A 32 8.65 -11.82 -14.35
CA ASN A 32 8.00 -13.13 -14.31
C ASN A 32 7.00 -13.28 -15.46
N SER A 33 7.43 -13.94 -16.54
CA SER A 33 6.61 -14.14 -17.75
C SER A 33 5.36 -15.00 -17.50
N ASP A 34 5.45 -15.99 -16.61
CA ASP A 34 4.34 -16.90 -16.33
C ASP A 34 3.23 -16.17 -15.56
N ALA A 35 3.60 -15.36 -14.56
CA ALA A 35 2.66 -14.53 -13.84
C ALA A 35 2.03 -13.44 -14.74
N GLN A 36 2.80 -12.85 -15.68
CA GLN A 36 2.24 -11.94 -16.69
C GLN A 36 1.24 -12.62 -17.61
N THR A 37 1.56 -13.85 -18.06
CA THR A 37 0.65 -14.66 -18.87
C THR A 37 -0.62 -15.01 -18.11
N ALA A 38 -0.51 -15.41 -16.84
CA ALA A 38 -1.64 -15.69 -15.98
C ALA A 38 -2.53 -14.44 -15.75
N LEU A 39 -1.92 -13.28 -15.52
CA LEU A 39 -2.66 -12.01 -15.41
C LEU A 39 -3.39 -11.64 -16.70
N PHE A 40 -2.75 -11.85 -17.84
CA PHE A 40 -3.39 -11.63 -19.14
C PHE A 40 -4.61 -12.55 -19.35
N HIS A 41 -4.50 -13.84 -18.99
CA HIS A 41 -5.63 -14.78 -19.05
C HIS A 41 -6.73 -14.37 -18.07
N LEU A 42 -6.39 -14.00 -16.84
CA LEU A 42 -7.33 -13.48 -15.85
C LEU A 42 -8.09 -12.27 -16.40
N HIS A 43 -7.39 -11.28 -16.93
CA HIS A 43 -8.01 -10.09 -17.52
C HIS A 43 -9.03 -10.44 -18.61
N ASN A 44 -8.67 -11.37 -19.51
CA ASN A 44 -9.57 -11.78 -20.59
C ASN A 44 -10.83 -12.48 -20.05
N LEU A 45 -10.68 -13.39 -19.08
CA LEU A 45 -11.82 -14.07 -18.45
C LEU A 45 -12.71 -13.10 -17.67
N MET A 46 -12.11 -12.19 -16.91
CA MET A 46 -12.87 -11.15 -16.17
C MET A 46 -13.72 -10.30 -17.12
N ARG A 47 -13.15 -9.93 -18.28
CA ARG A 47 -13.88 -9.19 -19.32
C ARG A 47 -15.02 -10.01 -19.93
N MET A 48 -14.79 -11.29 -20.24
CA MET A 48 -15.82 -12.19 -20.75
C MET A 48 -16.95 -12.40 -19.77
N ASN A 49 -16.63 -12.58 -18.49
CA ASN A 49 -17.59 -12.78 -17.40
C ASN A 49 -18.22 -11.48 -16.90
N GLN A 50 -17.81 -10.32 -17.42
CA GLN A 50 -18.27 -9.00 -16.99
C GLN A 50 -18.04 -8.73 -15.50
N HIS A 51 -16.98 -9.30 -14.93
CA HIS A 51 -16.58 -9.05 -13.54
C HIS A 51 -15.51 -7.97 -13.45
N PRO A 52 -15.55 -7.10 -12.41
CA PRO A 52 -14.56 -6.05 -12.24
C PRO A 52 -13.19 -6.62 -11.82
N LEU A 53 -12.14 -6.12 -12.46
CA LEU A 53 -10.74 -6.36 -12.11
C LEU A 53 -10.11 -5.04 -11.67
N LEU A 54 -9.58 -5.01 -10.45
CA LEU A 54 -8.76 -3.91 -9.95
C LEU A 54 -7.31 -4.40 -9.87
N MET A 55 -6.40 -3.60 -10.38
CA MET A 55 -4.95 -3.85 -10.28
C MET A 55 -4.31 -2.72 -9.49
N THR A 56 -3.39 -3.04 -8.59
CA THR A 56 -2.62 -2.05 -7.84
C THR A 56 -1.13 -2.14 -8.14
N GLY A 57 -0.43 -1.04 -7.95
CA GLY A 57 1.02 -0.98 -8.11
C GLY A 57 1.56 0.40 -7.80
N THR A 58 2.86 0.49 -7.58
CA THR A 58 3.57 1.76 -7.42
C THR A 58 3.94 2.34 -8.78
N GLY A 59 3.88 3.67 -8.89
CA GLY A 59 4.13 4.37 -10.15
C GLY A 59 2.98 4.25 -11.15
N THR A 60 3.18 4.82 -12.32
CA THR A 60 2.18 4.79 -13.41
C THR A 60 2.23 3.45 -14.16
N PRO A 61 1.09 2.91 -14.60
CA PRO A 61 1.00 1.58 -15.22
C PRO A 61 1.93 1.34 -16.41
N ASN A 62 2.19 2.39 -17.21
CA ASN A 62 3.11 2.31 -18.34
C ASN A 62 4.60 2.16 -17.93
N HIS A 63 4.92 2.36 -16.65
CA HIS A 63 6.27 2.17 -16.09
C HIS A 63 6.40 0.91 -15.23
N TRP A 64 5.42 0.02 -15.23
CA TRP A 64 5.47 -1.23 -14.46
C TRP A 64 6.47 -2.26 -15.03
N GLY A 65 7.04 -2.00 -16.21
CA GLY A 65 8.09 -2.84 -16.79
C GLY A 65 7.60 -4.21 -17.28
N LEU A 66 6.33 -4.31 -17.61
CA LEU A 66 5.77 -5.56 -18.12
C LEU A 66 6.27 -5.83 -19.55
N ASN A 67 6.68 -7.07 -19.81
CA ASN A 67 7.28 -7.47 -21.07
C ASN A 67 6.28 -8.11 -22.05
N LEU A 68 5.05 -8.41 -21.61
CA LEU A 68 4.00 -8.96 -22.45
C LEU A 68 3.20 -7.79 -23.10
N PRO A 69 3.38 -7.53 -24.43
CA PRO A 69 2.78 -6.34 -25.06
C PRO A 69 1.26 -6.31 -25.00
N ASP A 70 0.62 -7.49 -25.12
CA ASP A 70 -0.83 -7.60 -25.06
C ASP A 70 -1.37 -7.27 -23.67
N LEU A 71 -0.67 -7.67 -22.61
CA LEU A 71 -1.03 -7.31 -21.24
C LEU A 71 -0.83 -5.80 -21.02
N GLN A 72 0.31 -5.25 -21.42
CA GLN A 72 0.59 -3.80 -21.29
C GLN A 72 -0.49 -2.98 -21.99
N SER A 73 -0.86 -3.35 -23.22
CA SER A 73 -1.93 -2.66 -23.97
C SER A 73 -3.28 -2.68 -23.23
N ARG A 74 -3.60 -3.78 -22.52
CA ARG A 74 -4.84 -3.88 -21.71
C ARG A 74 -4.80 -2.97 -20.50
N ILE A 75 -3.64 -2.92 -19.84
CA ILE A 75 -3.41 -2.08 -18.65
C ILE A 75 -3.45 -0.60 -19.05
N ASP A 76 -2.83 -0.22 -20.16
CA ASP A 76 -2.82 1.16 -20.66
C ASP A 76 -4.23 1.64 -21.05
N ALA A 77 -5.11 0.72 -21.45
CA ALA A 77 -6.51 1.01 -21.79
C ALA A 77 -7.43 1.07 -20.55
N ALA A 78 -6.95 0.67 -19.38
CA ALA A 78 -7.74 0.71 -18.15
C ALA A 78 -7.84 2.11 -17.56
N GLY A 79 -8.91 2.37 -16.80
CA GLY A 79 -9.01 3.59 -16.00
C GLY A 79 -8.00 3.59 -14.86
N VAL A 80 -7.27 4.70 -14.70
CA VAL A 80 -6.26 4.86 -13.65
C VAL A 80 -6.72 5.85 -12.60
N ALA A 81 -6.60 5.47 -11.32
CA ALA A 81 -6.75 6.35 -10.17
C ALA A 81 -5.42 6.38 -9.41
N THR A 82 -4.85 7.57 -9.22
CA THR A 82 -3.59 7.76 -8.51
C THR A 82 -3.84 8.26 -7.09
N LEU A 83 -3.23 7.59 -6.12
CA LEU A 83 -3.17 8.07 -4.74
C LEU A 83 -1.86 8.82 -4.56
N GLU A 84 -1.97 10.13 -4.33
CA GLU A 84 -0.81 10.97 -4.06
C GLU A 84 -0.34 10.82 -2.61
N ALA A 85 0.91 11.20 -2.36
CA ALA A 85 1.43 11.29 -1.00
C ALA A 85 0.60 12.29 -0.18
N PRO A 86 0.37 12.02 1.12
CA PRO A 86 -0.43 12.91 1.95
C PRO A 86 0.27 14.27 2.13
N ASP A 87 -0.50 15.36 2.11
CA ASP A 87 -0.05 16.65 2.59
C ASP A 87 0.10 16.64 4.12
N ASP A 88 0.64 17.71 4.69
CA ASP A 88 0.88 17.81 6.14
C ASP A 88 -0.43 17.71 6.96
N THR A 89 -1.54 18.22 6.43
CA THR A 89 -2.84 18.16 7.08
C THR A 89 -3.37 16.73 7.14
N LEU A 90 -3.36 16.04 6.01
CA LEU A 90 -3.80 14.64 5.93
C LEU A 90 -2.87 13.72 6.71
N LEU A 91 -1.55 13.93 6.62
CA LEU A 91 -0.56 13.16 7.38
C LEU A 91 -0.80 13.30 8.89
N GLY A 92 -1.02 14.52 9.38
CA GLY A 92 -1.35 14.79 10.78
C GLY A 92 -2.64 14.10 11.22
N ALA A 93 -3.69 14.15 10.38
CA ALA A 93 -4.96 13.48 10.66
C ALA A 93 -4.81 11.95 10.71
N VAL A 94 -4.03 11.36 9.80
CA VAL A 94 -3.74 9.92 9.79
C VAL A 94 -2.96 9.49 11.02
N ILE A 95 -1.93 10.25 11.43
CA ILE A 95 -1.17 10.00 12.66
C ILE A 95 -2.10 10.06 13.88
N ALA A 96 -2.95 11.09 13.97
CA ALA A 96 -3.91 11.24 15.06
C ALA A 96 -4.88 10.05 15.13
N LYS A 97 -5.43 9.65 13.98
CA LYS A 97 -6.29 8.47 13.88
C LYS A 97 -5.57 7.20 14.33
N GLN A 98 -4.34 6.98 13.90
CA GLN A 98 -3.58 5.79 14.26
C GLN A 98 -3.26 5.72 15.76
N PHE A 99 -2.99 6.84 16.43
CA PHE A 99 -2.89 6.89 17.89
C PHE A 99 -4.23 6.58 18.56
N SER A 100 -5.33 7.17 18.06
CA SER A 100 -6.67 6.94 18.60
C SER A 100 -7.10 5.47 18.46
N ASP A 101 -6.87 4.83 17.31
CA ASP A 101 -7.20 3.42 17.05
C ASP A 101 -6.47 2.46 18.03
N ARG A 102 -5.31 2.89 18.56
CA ARG A 102 -4.53 2.18 19.58
C ARG A 102 -4.82 2.65 21.02
N GLN A 103 -5.82 3.52 21.19
CA GLN A 103 -6.17 4.12 22.49
C GLN A 103 -4.99 4.88 23.14
N LEU A 104 -4.14 5.46 22.34
CA LEU A 104 -2.98 6.24 22.76
C LEU A 104 -3.28 7.73 22.72
N MET A 105 -2.85 8.45 23.74
CA MET A 105 -3.06 9.90 23.84
C MET A 105 -1.68 10.62 23.86
N PRO A 106 -1.15 11.00 22.69
CA PRO A 106 0.07 11.77 22.62
C PRO A 106 -0.15 13.20 23.15
N ARG A 107 0.92 13.83 23.64
CA ARG A 107 0.87 15.26 23.95
C ARG A 107 0.58 16.09 22.70
N PRO A 108 -0.04 17.26 22.82
CA PRO A 108 -0.48 18.08 21.68
C PRO A 108 0.65 18.47 20.72
N ASP A 109 1.89 18.54 21.20
CA ASP A 109 3.08 18.92 20.43
C ASP A 109 3.71 17.74 19.64
N VAL A 110 3.28 16.49 19.88
CA VAL A 110 3.87 15.29 19.26
C VAL A 110 3.50 15.19 17.79
N ILE A 111 2.23 15.30 17.44
CA ILE A 111 1.77 15.14 16.05
C ILE A 111 2.37 16.21 15.12
N PRO A 112 2.33 17.51 15.45
CA PRO A 112 3.00 18.53 14.64
C PRO A 112 4.52 18.29 14.52
N PHE A 113 5.15 17.76 15.55
CA PHE A 113 6.57 17.42 15.53
C PHE A 113 6.88 16.27 14.55
N LEU A 114 6.05 15.23 14.53
CA LEU A 114 6.19 14.08 13.62
C LEU A 114 5.97 14.48 12.16
N VAL A 115 4.91 15.22 11.86
CA VAL A 115 4.56 15.68 10.50
C VAL A 115 5.73 16.40 9.81
N LEU A 116 6.53 17.15 10.57
CA LEU A 116 7.68 17.89 10.04
C LEU A 116 8.95 17.04 9.84
N ARG A 117 8.95 15.76 10.26
CA ARG A 117 10.18 14.95 10.33
C ARG A 117 10.11 13.58 9.69
N ILE A 118 8.93 13.04 9.52
CA ILE A 118 8.76 11.77 8.82
C ILE A 118 8.54 12.00 7.32
N ASP A 119 8.80 10.99 6.54
CA ASP A 119 8.44 11.00 5.13
C ASP A 119 6.93 11.16 4.97
N ARG A 120 6.52 11.91 3.93
CA ARG A 120 5.11 12.11 3.60
C ARG A 120 4.51 10.85 2.99
N SER A 121 4.37 9.81 3.81
CA SER A 121 3.75 8.55 3.42
C SER A 121 2.90 7.97 4.54
N PHE A 122 1.87 7.21 4.15
CA PHE A 122 1.05 6.46 5.11
C PHE A 122 1.85 5.36 5.81
N ALA A 123 2.87 4.82 5.14
CA ALA A 123 3.77 3.82 5.70
C ALA A 123 4.60 4.41 6.86
N ALA A 124 5.25 5.56 6.63
CA ALA A 124 6.03 6.25 7.66
C ALA A 124 5.17 6.65 8.87
N ALA A 125 3.94 7.14 8.63
CA ALA A 125 2.99 7.42 9.70
C ALA A 125 2.67 6.19 10.54
N ARG A 126 2.46 5.05 9.90
CA ARG A 126 2.18 3.77 10.57
C ARG A 126 3.38 3.27 11.36
N GLU A 127 4.56 3.33 10.77
CA GLU A 127 5.81 2.86 11.37
C GLU A 127 6.15 3.63 12.64
N VAL A 128 6.13 4.96 12.58
CA VAL A 128 6.46 5.79 13.73
C VAL A 128 5.45 5.62 14.88
N VAL A 129 4.15 5.50 14.58
CA VAL A 129 3.13 5.27 15.61
C VAL A 129 3.29 3.89 16.25
N CYS A 130 3.56 2.83 15.45
CA CYS A 130 3.84 1.50 15.98
C CYS A 130 5.09 1.47 16.88
N ALA A 131 6.15 2.15 16.47
CA ALA A 131 7.37 2.23 17.26
C ALA A 131 7.15 2.98 18.57
N MET A 132 6.42 4.10 18.53
CA MET A 132 6.06 4.87 19.76
C MET A 132 5.17 4.07 20.70
N ASP A 133 4.22 3.29 20.20
CA ASP A 133 3.37 2.40 20.97
C ASP A 133 4.20 1.33 21.71
N GLY A 134 5.07 0.63 20.99
CA GLY A 134 5.99 -0.35 21.58
C GLY A 134 6.88 0.25 22.69
N HIS A 135 7.42 1.44 22.49
CA HIS A 135 8.23 2.12 23.50
C HIS A 135 7.42 2.59 24.72
N SER A 136 6.17 3.04 24.51
CA SER A 136 5.27 3.46 25.59
C SER A 136 4.87 2.29 26.46
N LEU A 137 4.47 1.18 25.85
CA LEU A 137 4.09 -0.07 26.54
C LEU A 137 5.26 -0.64 27.35
N ALA A 138 6.44 -0.77 26.74
CA ALA A 138 7.61 -1.37 27.38
C ALA A 138 8.12 -0.58 28.59
N ARG A 139 7.91 0.72 28.64
CA ARG A 139 8.51 1.61 29.65
C ARG A 139 7.50 2.39 30.49
N HIS A 140 6.20 2.19 30.28
CA HIS A 140 5.11 2.97 30.94
C HIS A 140 5.34 4.48 30.87
N LYS A 141 5.89 4.97 29.72
CA LYS A 141 6.23 6.38 29.53
C LYS A 141 5.16 7.09 28.71
N PRO A 142 4.85 8.37 29.05
CA PRO A 142 3.92 9.17 28.26
C PRO A 142 4.48 9.44 26.85
N LEU A 143 3.60 9.55 25.88
CA LEU A 143 3.91 9.88 24.49
C LEU A 143 4.27 11.36 24.37
N THR A 144 5.55 11.65 24.48
CA THR A 144 6.11 13.00 24.44
C THR A 144 6.92 13.23 23.17
N ARG A 145 7.20 14.50 22.86
CA ARG A 145 8.12 14.89 21.79
C ARG A 145 9.54 14.31 21.98
N ALA A 146 10.03 14.20 23.22
CA ALA A 146 11.32 13.58 23.49
C ALA A 146 11.34 12.10 23.12
N LEU A 147 10.24 11.35 23.41
CA LEU A 147 10.10 9.97 22.96
C LEU A 147 10.01 9.89 21.43
N ALA A 148 9.25 10.78 20.80
CA ALA A 148 9.15 10.83 19.34
C ALA A 148 10.51 11.06 18.67
N SER A 149 11.34 11.97 19.21
CA SER A 149 12.72 12.17 18.72
C SER A 149 13.56 10.91 18.85
N GLN A 150 13.54 10.28 20.02
CA GLN A 150 14.30 9.04 20.26
C GLN A 150 13.87 7.89 19.31
N VAL A 151 12.57 7.80 19.01
CA VAL A 151 12.05 6.80 18.07
C VAL A 151 12.53 7.08 16.66
N LEU A 152 12.48 8.34 16.21
CA LEU A 152 12.96 8.72 14.88
C LEU A 152 14.46 8.44 14.70
N ASP A 153 15.27 8.72 15.73
CA ASP A 153 16.71 8.45 15.71
C ASP A 153 17.05 6.94 15.58
N ASN A 154 16.10 6.06 15.94
CA ASN A 154 16.27 4.61 15.84
C ASN A 154 15.69 4.02 14.54
N LEU A 155 14.85 4.76 13.81
CA LEU A 155 14.26 4.34 12.54
C LEU A 155 15.09 4.76 11.31
N GLY A 156 15.92 5.78 11.44
CA GLY A 156 16.83 6.31 10.41
C GLY A 156 18.18 5.70 10.52
#